data_af919e82772654c8c50162b5615d0ae6
#
_entry.id   af919e82772654c8c50162b5615d0ae6
#
_cell.length_a   1.000
_cell.length_b   1.000
_cell.length_c   1.000
_cell.angle_alpha   90.00
_cell.angle_beta   90.00
_cell.angle_gamma   90.00
#
_symmetry.space_group_name_H-M   'P 1'
#
loop_
_entity.id
_entity.type
_entity.pdbx_description
1 polymer ?
#
loop_
_entity_poly.entity_id
_entity_poly.type
_entity_poly.pdbx_seq_one_letter_code
_entity_poly.pdbx_strand_id
1 'polypeptide(L)'
;MPENSFISNFKTILKLVVFLIIVGVAFNKIGAKYKAAADKNIINAFTQQRYNEFYEQEPNSIDMVFIGSSHSYCTFDPEIIDPILGTSSWQLGTPLQHYDTSYYVLKEVLNYQKPKKVVLELYWDILKDEFEMKQANTFFEVLKNQSLKDEYIKNVFPLNEKVKYNLFPIRYQQDYFAYEANEIQTKIEEKYGVEKKATPEIVGTEYYRSRGYTFCDVVMPENEYNETNQFKNFDGEDWEFNNVQKKYIKK
;
A
#
# COMPACT_ATOMS: atom_id res chain seq x y z
N MET A 1 43.88 28.49 -35.42
CA MET A 1 42.91 27.43 -35.77
C MET A 1 42.15 26.92 -34.55
N PRO A 2 41.27 27.70 -33.95
CA PRO A 2 40.40 27.19 -32.83
C PRO A 2 39.01 26.71 -33.26
N GLU A 3 38.55 26.97 -34.48
CA GLU A 3 37.19 26.66 -34.94
C GLU A 3 36.86 25.15 -35.00
N ASN A 4 37.83 24.32 -35.36
CA ASN A 4 37.60 22.87 -35.49
C ASN A 4 37.37 22.17 -34.16
N SER A 5 37.88 22.70 -33.04
CA SER A 5 37.68 22.16 -31.70
C SER A 5 36.27 22.43 -31.19
N PHE A 6 35.71 23.60 -31.40
CA PHE A 6 34.37 23.97 -30.99
C PHE A 6 33.29 23.13 -31.69
N ILE A 7 33.43 22.98 -33.04
CA ILE A 7 32.49 22.17 -33.84
C ILE A 7 32.54 20.70 -33.43
N SER A 8 33.72 20.17 -33.16
CA SER A 8 33.89 18.79 -32.69
C SER A 8 33.21 18.57 -31.30
N ASN A 9 33.45 19.49 -30.39
CA ASN A 9 32.82 19.44 -29.05
C ASN A 9 31.29 19.58 -29.13
N PHE A 10 30.78 20.48 -29.98
CA PHE A 10 29.34 20.65 -30.20
C PHE A 10 28.69 19.37 -30.73
N LYS A 11 29.30 18.71 -31.74
CA LYS A 11 28.79 17.42 -32.27
C LYS A 11 28.79 16.32 -31.21
N THR A 12 29.79 16.29 -30.35
CA THR A 12 29.87 15.32 -29.26
C THR A 12 28.80 15.58 -28.22
N ILE A 13 28.58 16.83 -27.82
CA ILE A 13 27.50 17.22 -26.90
C ILE A 13 26.14 16.88 -27.50
N LEU A 14 25.90 17.17 -28.77
CA LEU A 14 24.64 16.84 -29.44
C LEU A 14 24.36 15.32 -29.44
N LYS A 15 25.37 14.50 -29.73
CA LYS A 15 25.24 13.04 -29.67
C LYS A 15 24.90 12.56 -28.26
N LEU A 16 25.53 13.14 -27.24
CA LEU A 16 25.24 12.83 -25.85
C LEU A 16 23.79 13.19 -25.47
N VAL A 17 23.34 14.38 -25.90
CA VAL A 17 21.95 14.81 -25.64
C VAL A 17 20.96 13.88 -26.32
N VAL A 18 21.17 13.53 -27.58
CA VAL A 18 20.33 12.60 -28.33
C VAL A 18 20.31 11.21 -27.64
N PHE A 19 21.47 10.72 -27.23
CA PHE A 19 21.57 9.47 -26.49
C PHE A 19 20.76 9.51 -25.17
N LEU A 20 20.90 10.57 -24.39
CA LEU A 20 20.16 10.73 -23.14
C LEU A 20 18.63 10.81 -23.36
N ILE A 21 18.20 11.46 -24.46
CA ILE A 21 16.77 11.48 -24.84
C ILE A 21 16.28 10.06 -25.15
N ILE A 22 17.03 9.31 -25.96
CA ILE A 22 16.67 7.92 -26.32
C ILE A 22 16.58 7.05 -25.05
N VAL A 23 17.56 7.14 -24.17
CA VAL A 23 17.57 6.43 -22.88
C VAL A 23 16.35 6.83 -22.03
N GLY A 24 16.06 8.14 -21.95
CA GLY A 24 14.90 8.64 -21.20
C GLY A 24 13.57 8.12 -21.75
N VAL A 25 13.42 8.10 -23.08
CA VAL A 25 12.21 7.55 -23.73
C VAL A 25 12.08 6.04 -23.48
N ALA A 26 13.16 5.28 -23.60
CA ALA A 26 13.17 3.84 -23.32
C ALA A 26 12.82 3.57 -21.85
N PHE A 27 13.40 4.33 -20.93
CA PHE A 27 13.15 4.21 -19.50
C PHE A 27 11.68 4.50 -19.17
N ASN A 28 11.08 5.55 -19.74
CA ASN A 28 9.67 5.86 -19.56
C ASN A 28 8.74 4.77 -20.12
N LYS A 29 9.06 4.17 -21.28
CA LYS A 29 8.28 3.06 -21.84
C LYS A 29 8.32 1.82 -20.93
N ILE A 30 9.49 1.50 -20.39
CA ILE A 30 9.64 0.40 -19.40
C ILE A 30 8.81 0.71 -18.17
N GLY A 31 8.89 1.93 -17.65
CA GLY A 31 8.11 2.35 -16.48
C GLY A 31 6.61 2.27 -16.69
N ALA A 32 6.11 2.65 -17.86
CA ALA A 32 4.70 2.53 -18.20
C ALA A 32 4.25 1.06 -18.26
N LYS A 33 5.09 0.16 -18.81
CA LYS A 33 4.82 -1.29 -18.78
C LYS A 33 4.75 -1.82 -17.34
N TYR A 34 5.67 -1.42 -16.49
CA TYR A 34 5.73 -1.87 -15.10
C TYR A 34 4.51 -1.36 -14.30
N LYS A 35 4.15 -0.10 -14.50
CA LYS A 35 2.95 0.46 -13.88
C LYS A 35 1.67 -0.27 -14.32
N ALA A 36 1.52 -0.54 -15.62
CA ALA A 36 0.35 -1.25 -16.14
C ALA A 36 0.22 -2.69 -15.60
N ALA A 37 1.33 -3.33 -15.24
CA ALA A 37 1.31 -4.63 -14.57
C ALA A 37 0.94 -4.48 -13.08
N ALA A 38 1.47 -3.48 -12.40
CA ALA A 38 1.12 -3.18 -11.02
C ALA A 38 -0.38 -2.87 -10.87
N ASP A 39 -0.96 -2.10 -11.79
CA ASP A 39 -2.39 -1.77 -11.82
C ASP A 39 -3.30 -3.02 -11.95
N LYS A 40 -2.77 -4.13 -12.44
CA LYS A 40 -3.47 -5.42 -12.56
C LYS A 40 -3.20 -6.36 -11.39
N ASN A 41 -2.36 -5.99 -10.46
CA ASN A 41 -1.97 -6.86 -9.37
C ASN A 41 -3.12 -7.04 -8.38
N ILE A 42 -3.64 -8.25 -8.30
CA ILE A 42 -4.80 -8.60 -7.48
C ILE A 42 -4.52 -8.50 -5.96
N ILE A 43 -3.25 -8.47 -5.54
CA ILE A 43 -2.85 -8.39 -4.13
C ILE A 43 -3.43 -7.12 -3.46
N ASN A 44 -3.65 -6.07 -4.24
CA ASN A 44 -4.23 -4.82 -3.76
C ASN A 44 -5.75 -4.71 -4.02
N ALA A 45 -6.39 -5.74 -4.59
CA ALA A 45 -7.80 -5.69 -5.00
C ALA A 45 -8.73 -5.34 -3.84
N PHE A 46 -8.55 -5.95 -2.67
CA PHE A 46 -9.37 -5.65 -1.49
C PHE A 46 -9.15 -4.23 -0.97
N THR A 47 -7.93 -3.72 -1.03
CA THR A 47 -7.64 -2.35 -0.66
C THR A 47 -8.33 -1.37 -1.62
N GLN A 48 -8.24 -1.62 -2.92
CA GLN A 48 -8.92 -0.80 -3.92
C GLN A 48 -10.44 -0.85 -3.77
N GLN A 49 -11.02 -2.04 -3.57
CA GLN A 49 -12.46 -2.22 -3.36
C GLN A 49 -12.92 -1.46 -2.11
N ARG A 50 -12.22 -1.62 -0.97
CA ARG A 50 -12.49 -0.94 0.30
C ARG A 50 -12.58 0.58 0.15
N TYR A 51 -11.63 1.17 -0.57
CA TYR A 51 -11.59 2.60 -0.78
C TYR A 51 -12.57 3.07 -1.86
N ASN A 52 -12.78 2.29 -2.93
CA ASN A 52 -13.80 2.61 -3.93
C ASN A 52 -15.19 2.67 -3.30
N GLU A 53 -15.56 1.66 -2.54
CA GLU A 53 -16.84 1.63 -1.82
C GLU A 53 -16.95 2.75 -0.77
N PHE A 54 -15.84 3.10 -0.08
CA PHE A 54 -15.81 4.24 0.83
C PHE A 54 -16.14 5.56 0.13
N TYR A 55 -15.59 5.78 -1.05
CA TYR A 55 -15.83 7.00 -1.82
C TYR A 55 -17.24 7.08 -2.43
N GLU A 56 -17.97 5.98 -2.48
CA GLU A 56 -19.36 5.90 -2.91
C GLU A 56 -20.35 6.20 -1.77
N GLN A 57 -19.87 6.29 -0.53
CA GLN A 57 -20.73 6.60 0.60
C GLN A 57 -21.22 8.05 0.55
N GLU A 58 -22.46 8.25 0.98
CA GLU A 58 -23.02 9.59 1.13
C GLU A 58 -22.16 10.45 2.07
N PRO A 59 -21.94 11.73 1.77
CA PRO A 59 -21.14 12.60 2.62
C PRO A 59 -21.65 12.64 4.06
N ASN A 60 -20.75 12.48 5.01
CA ASN A 60 -21.02 12.50 6.46
C ASN A 60 -22.00 11.41 6.95
N SER A 61 -22.09 10.29 6.23
CA SER A 61 -22.92 9.13 6.60
C SER A 61 -22.21 8.12 7.52
N ILE A 62 -20.88 8.27 7.69
CA ILE A 62 -20.07 7.37 8.51
C ILE A 62 -19.83 8.00 9.88
N ASP A 63 -20.27 7.31 10.93
CA ASP A 63 -20.11 7.75 12.33
C ASP A 63 -18.76 7.35 12.93
N MET A 64 -18.20 6.22 12.49
CA MET A 64 -16.98 5.67 13.03
C MET A 64 -16.11 5.08 11.92
N VAL A 65 -14.80 5.30 12.00
CA VAL A 65 -13.84 4.68 11.10
C VAL A 65 -12.80 3.89 11.88
N PHE A 66 -12.41 2.75 11.31
CA PHE A 66 -11.30 1.94 11.78
C PHE A 66 -10.11 2.14 10.85
N ILE A 67 -8.95 2.41 11.41
CA ILE A 67 -7.71 2.69 10.67
C ILE A 67 -6.59 1.85 11.30
N GLY A 68 -5.79 1.21 10.49
CA GLY A 68 -4.68 0.38 10.97
C GLY A 68 -4.21 -0.63 9.95
N SER A 69 -3.50 -1.65 10.41
CA SER A 69 -2.95 -2.73 9.60
C SER A 69 -3.98 -3.81 9.24
N SER A 70 -3.51 -4.98 8.79
CA SER A 70 -4.36 -6.16 8.59
C SER A 70 -5.07 -6.59 9.87
N HIS A 71 -4.47 -6.39 11.03
CA HIS A 71 -5.12 -6.66 12.31
C HIS A 71 -6.39 -5.83 12.50
N SER A 72 -6.41 -4.58 12.00
CA SER A 72 -7.61 -3.76 12.03
C SER A 72 -8.69 -4.32 11.10
N TYR A 73 -8.39 -4.46 9.82
CA TYR A 73 -9.42 -4.80 8.83
C TYR A 73 -9.87 -6.27 8.84
N CYS A 74 -9.14 -7.15 9.52
CA CYS A 74 -9.55 -8.53 9.77
C CYS A 74 -10.22 -8.74 11.15
N THR A 75 -10.24 -7.72 12.02
CA THR A 75 -10.76 -7.86 13.39
C THR A 75 -12.08 -7.11 13.59
N PHE A 76 -12.14 -5.85 13.15
CA PHE A 76 -13.30 -5.00 13.42
C PHE A 76 -14.32 -5.12 12.28
N ASP A 77 -15.33 -5.97 12.49
CA ASP A 77 -16.41 -6.19 11.53
C ASP A 77 -17.54 -5.15 11.73
N PRO A 78 -17.75 -4.22 10.81
CA PRO A 78 -18.80 -3.23 10.89
C PRO A 78 -20.21 -3.84 10.96
N GLU A 79 -20.46 -4.99 10.31
CA GLU A 79 -21.77 -5.65 10.35
C GLU A 79 -22.15 -6.18 11.73
N ILE A 80 -21.13 -6.51 12.54
CA ILE A 80 -21.33 -6.95 13.91
C ILE A 80 -21.38 -5.76 14.87
N ILE A 81 -20.51 -4.77 14.67
CA ILE A 81 -20.33 -3.64 15.59
C ILE A 81 -21.48 -2.64 15.49
N ASP A 82 -21.92 -2.30 14.28
CA ASP A 82 -22.90 -1.24 14.04
C ASP A 82 -24.27 -1.51 14.70
N PRO A 83 -24.86 -2.72 14.62
CA PRO A 83 -26.12 -3.00 15.31
C PRO A 83 -26.02 -2.89 16.83
N ILE A 84 -24.84 -3.18 17.40
CA ILE A 84 -24.61 -3.16 18.87
C ILE A 84 -24.45 -1.72 19.35
N LEU A 85 -23.71 -0.89 18.59
CA LEU A 85 -23.37 0.47 19.00
C LEU A 85 -24.33 1.53 18.45
N GLY A 86 -25.25 1.17 17.56
CA GLY A 86 -26.12 2.10 16.86
C GLY A 86 -25.33 3.09 15.99
N THR A 87 -24.29 2.63 15.30
CA THR A 87 -23.38 3.42 14.47
C THR A 87 -23.42 2.99 13.01
N SER A 88 -22.88 3.81 12.12
CA SER A 88 -22.46 3.42 10.78
C SER A 88 -20.94 3.49 10.74
N SER A 89 -20.27 2.36 10.56
CA SER A 89 -18.81 2.32 10.60
C SER A 89 -18.19 1.85 9.29
N TRP A 90 -16.91 2.15 9.10
CA TRP A 90 -16.15 1.79 7.91
C TRP A 90 -14.71 1.40 8.24
N GLN A 91 -14.21 0.38 7.57
CA GLN A 91 -12.85 -0.11 7.70
C GLN A 91 -11.95 0.49 6.61
N LEU A 92 -10.83 1.13 6.99
CA LEU A 92 -9.89 1.77 6.08
C LEU A 92 -8.42 1.34 6.31
N GLY A 93 -8.25 0.23 7.00
CA GLY A 93 -6.94 -0.40 7.16
C GLY A 93 -6.35 -0.90 5.83
N THR A 94 -5.04 -0.91 5.73
CA THR A 94 -4.29 -1.49 4.61
C THR A 94 -3.22 -2.46 5.11
N PRO A 95 -2.73 -3.40 4.29
CA PRO A 95 -1.68 -4.31 4.71
C PRO A 95 -0.46 -3.56 5.27
N LEU A 96 0.01 -3.94 6.47
CA LEU A 96 1.15 -3.34 7.16
C LEU A 96 1.09 -1.80 7.23
N GLN A 97 -0.09 -1.24 7.43
CA GLN A 97 -0.27 0.22 7.44
C GLN A 97 0.49 0.89 8.57
N HIS A 98 1.45 1.73 8.22
CA HIS A 98 2.23 2.54 9.16
C HIS A 98 1.41 3.69 9.76
N TYR A 99 1.88 4.27 10.86
CA TYR A 99 1.16 5.37 11.53
C TYR A 99 1.21 6.68 10.76
N ASP A 100 2.29 6.93 10.03
CA ASP A 100 2.35 8.04 9.07
C ASP A 100 1.28 7.89 7.99
N THR A 101 1.10 6.70 7.43
CA THR A 101 0.01 6.40 6.49
C THR A 101 -1.35 6.56 7.15
N SER A 102 -1.54 6.04 8.37
CA SER A 102 -2.79 6.16 9.13
C SER A 102 -3.22 7.62 9.33
N TYR A 103 -2.25 8.50 9.60
CA TYR A 103 -2.51 9.93 9.71
C TYR A 103 -3.04 10.54 8.40
N TYR A 104 -2.46 10.17 7.25
CA TYR A 104 -2.93 10.66 5.94
C TYR A 104 -4.22 10.00 5.49
N VAL A 105 -4.48 8.76 5.86
CA VAL A 105 -5.80 8.11 5.70
C VAL A 105 -6.85 8.90 6.47
N LEU A 106 -6.59 9.27 7.72
CA LEU A 106 -7.52 10.09 8.48
C LEU A 106 -7.78 11.46 7.82
N LYS A 107 -6.74 12.11 7.33
CA LYS A 107 -6.90 13.37 6.57
C LYS A 107 -7.77 13.20 5.32
N GLU A 108 -7.59 12.10 4.59
CA GLU A 108 -8.44 11.77 3.44
C GLU A 108 -9.89 11.54 3.86
N VAL A 109 -10.11 10.77 4.91
CA VAL A 109 -11.45 10.55 5.47
C VAL A 109 -12.15 11.87 5.77
N LEU A 110 -11.48 12.81 6.40
CA LEU A 110 -12.04 14.11 6.81
C LEU A 110 -12.39 15.02 5.63
N ASN A 111 -11.93 14.71 4.41
CA ASN A 111 -12.37 15.40 3.19
C ASN A 111 -13.76 14.95 2.71
N TYR A 112 -14.18 13.74 3.07
CA TYR A 112 -15.44 13.12 2.59
C TYR A 112 -16.45 12.88 3.70
N GLN A 113 -15.95 12.64 4.92
CA GLN A 113 -16.76 12.23 6.07
C GLN A 113 -16.38 13.04 7.31
N LYS A 114 -17.28 13.07 8.28
CA LYS A 114 -17.05 13.67 9.62
C LYS A 114 -17.35 12.65 10.72
N PRO A 115 -16.54 11.61 10.83
CA PRO A 115 -16.79 10.58 11.82
C PRO A 115 -16.72 11.15 13.24
N LYS A 116 -17.62 10.70 14.10
CA LYS A 116 -17.63 11.06 15.53
C LYS A 116 -16.56 10.29 16.32
N LYS A 117 -16.14 9.15 15.77
CA LYS A 117 -15.15 8.26 16.42
C LYS A 117 -14.15 7.78 15.38
N VAL A 118 -12.90 7.71 15.80
CA VAL A 118 -11.80 7.08 15.06
C VAL A 118 -11.19 6.02 15.96
N VAL A 119 -11.12 4.80 15.47
CA VAL A 119 -10.43 3.69 16.14
C VAL A 119 -9.13 3.45 15.39
N LEU A 120 -8.03 3.77 16.03
CA LEU A 120 -6.69 3.52 15.51
C LEU A 120 -6.14 2.24 16.14
N GLU A 121 -5.88 1.24 15.30
CA GLU A 121 -5.18 0.03 15.73
C GLU A 121 -3.69 0.34 15.88
N LEU A 122 -3.12 -0.08 17.02
CA LEU A 122 -1.71 0.09 17.33
C LEU A 122 -1.00 -1.26 17.27
N TYR A 123 -0.54 -1.61 16.08
CA TYR A 123 0.27 -2.81 15.90
C TYR A 123 1.72 -2.52 16.28
N TRP A 124 2.17 -3.15 17.33
CA TRP A 124 3.44 -2.88 17.99
C TRP A 124 4.65 -3.07 17.08
N ASP A 125 4.64 -4.06 16.18
CA ASP A 125 5.77 -4.37 15.30
C ASP A 125 6.07 -3.25 14.30
N ILE A 126 5.05 -2.51 13.89
CA ILE A 126 5.19 -1.35 12.99
C ILE A 126 5.88 -0.14 13.67
N LEU A 127 5.90 -0.10 15.01
CA LEU A 127 6.47 1.04 15.74
C LEU A 127 7.97 1.23 15.48
N LYS A 128 8.70 0.17 15.17
CA LYS A 128 10.13 0.20 14.84
C LYS A 128 10.41 0.44 13.37
N ASP A 129 9.40 0.32 12.50
CA ASP A 129 9.58 0.29 11.07
C ASP A 129 9.99 1.65 10.51
N GLU A 130 10.95 1.62 9.61
CA GLU A 130 11.30 2.75 8.77
C GLU A 130 10.30 2.89 7.62
N PHE A 131 10.54 3.91 6.78
CA PHE A 131 9.74 4.11 5.58
C PHE A 131 9.86 2.92 4.60
N GLU A 132 8.73 2.40 4.14
CA GLU A 132 8.67 1.36 3.12
C GLU A 132 7.88 1.82 1.89
N MET A 133 8.56 1.79 0.71
CA MET A 133 7.97 2.25 -0.55
C MET A 133 6.74 1.42 -0.97
N LYS A 134 6.78 0.09 -0.76
CA LYS A 134 5.68 -0.81 -1.15
C LYS A 134 4.41 -0.47 -0.38
N GLN A 135 4.52 -0.26 0.93
CA GLN A 135 3.41 0.14 1.78
C GLN A 135 2.86 1.52 1.36
N ALA A 136 3.74 2.49 1.12
CA ALA A 136 3.35 3.80 0.62
C ALA A 136 2.65 3.75 -0.74
N ASN A 137 3.11 2.89 -1.67
CA ASN A 137 2.46 2.70 -2.96
C ASN A 137 1.03 2.18 -2.81
N THR A 138 0.79 1.18 -1.95
CA THR A 138 -0.56 0.66 -1.69
C THR A 138 -1.53 1.77 -1.27
N PHE A 139 -1.07 2.67 -0.41
CA PHE A 139 -1.84 3.84 0.01
C PHE A 139 -2.05 4.85 -1.13
N PHE A 140 -1.01 5.17 -1.91
CA PHE A 140 -1.11 6.14 -3.01
C PHE A 140 -2.03 5.70 -4.14
N GLU A 141 -2.14 4.41 -4.38
CA GLU A 141 -3.00 3.86 -5.43
C GLU A 141 -4.48 4.10 -5.14
N VAL A 142 -4.86 4.14 -3.88
CA VAL A 142 -6.26 4.26 -3.46
C VAL A 142 -6.69 5.68 -3.07
N LEU A 143 -5.75 6.55 -2.69
CA LEU A 143 -6.08 7.94 -2.36
C LEU A 143 -6.51 8.74 -3.60
N LYS A 144 -7.59 9.51 -3.49
CA LYS A 144 -8.02 10.43 -4.56
C LYS A 144 -7.38 11.81 -4.45
N ASN A 145 -7.10 12.27 -3.23
CA ASN A 145 -6.59 13.63 -3.01
C ASN A 145 -5.10 13.77 -3.34
N GLN A 146 -4.79 14.36 -4.49
CA GLN A 146 -3.41 14.57 -4.95
C GLN A 146 -2.61 15.47 -4.00
N SER A 147 -3.24 16.49 -3.40
CA SER A 147 -2.53 17.38 -2.46
C SER A 147 -2.04 16.64 -1.21
N LEU A 148 -2.81 15.66 -0.73
CA LEU A 148 -2.37 14.80 0.38
C LEU A 148 -1.24 13.86 -0.02
N LYS A 149 -1.24 13.34 -1.25
CA LYS A 149 -0.12 12.55 -1.78
C LYS A 149 1.16 13.38 -1.82
N ASP A 150 1.08 14.60 -2.33
CA ASP A 150 2.22 15.51 -2.41
C ASP A 150 2.73 15.91 -1.02
N GLU A 151 1.81 16.15 -0.08
CA GLU A 151 2.15 16.44 1.32
C GLU A 151 2.85 15.25 1.98
N TYR A 152 2.36 14.03 1.77
CA TYR A 152 2.98 12.82 2.29
C TYR A 152 4.40 12.64 1.74
N ILE A 153 4.58 12.74 0.42
CA ILE A 153 5.90 12.65 -0.22
C ILE A 153 6.85 13.69 0.36
N LYS A 154 6.38 14.91 0.54
CA LYS A 154 7.21 16.00 1.11
C LYS A 154 7.66 15.72 2.53
N ASN A 155 6.78 15.21 3.38
CA ASN A 155 6.98 15.17 4.83
C ASN A 155 7.47 13.82 5.36
N VAL A 156 7.21 12.73 4.61
CA VAL A 156 7.48 11.36 5.07
C VAL A 156 8.61 10.71 4.27
N PHE A 157 8.64 10.87 2.95
CA PHE A 157 9.62 10.18 2.14
C PHE A 157 11.06 10.61 2.47
N PRO A 158 11.98 9.67 2.68
CA PRO A 158 13.42 9.92 2.61
C PRO A 158 13.82 10.48 1.23
N LEU A 159 14.92 11.22 1.16
CA LEU A 159 15.34 11.88 -0.09
C LEU A 159 15.59 10.88 -1.24
N ASN A 160 16.26 9.77 -0.93
CA ASN A 160 16.51 8.70 -1.89
C ASN A 160 15.20 8.09 -2.43
N GLU A 161 14.19 7.94 -1.58
CA GLU A 161 12.90 7.40 -1.97
C GLU A 161 12.07 8.39 -2.79
N LYS A 162 12.21 9.69 -2.54
CA LYS A 162 11.63 10.74 -3.42
C LYS A 162 12.14 10.63 -4.85
N VAL A 163 13.44 10.34 -5.01
CA VAL A 163 14.03 10.13 -6.35
C VAL A 163 13.47 8.87 -6.99
N LYS A 164 13.46 7.75 -6.27
CA LYS A 164 12.94 6.45 -6.76
C LYS A 164 11.46 6.54 -7.14
N TYR A 165 10.66 7.23 -6.36
CA TYR A 165 9.23 7.42 -6.61
C TYR A 165 8.94 8.05 -7.98
N ASN A 166 9.78 8.99 -8.42
CA ASN A 166 9.65 9.63 -9.72
C ASN A 166 10.20 8.77 -10.88
N LEU A 167 10.87 7.66 -10.57
CA LEU A 167 11.43 6.75 -11.57
C LEU A 167 10.54 5.50 -11.67
N PHE A 168 9.53 5.53 -12.51
CA PHE A 168 8.51 4.48 -12.65
C PHE A 168 9.07 3.06 -12.77
N PRO A 169 10.15 2.79 -13.55
CA PRO A 169 10.74 1.46 -13.58
C PRO A 169 11.25 0.97 -12.22
N ILE A 170 11.74 1.87 -11.39
CA ILE A 170 12.24 1.55 -10.04
C ILE A 170 11.06 1.41 -9.08
N ARG A 171 10.09 2.31 -9.15
CA ARG A 171 8.92 2.32 -8.28
C ARG A 171 8.09 1.05 -8.39
N TYR A 172 7.83 0.59 -9.62
CA TYR A 172 6.92 -0.52 -9.90
C TYR A 172 7.60 -1.85 -10.24
N GLN A 173 8.92 -1.95 -10.11
CA GLN A 173 9.64 -3.17 -10.49
C GLN A 173 9.20 -4.40 -9.69
N GLN A 174 8.98 -4.26 -8.39
CA GLN A 174 8.58 -5.39 -7.54
C GLN A 174 7.18 -5.87 -7.90
N ASP A 175 6.26 -4.95 -8.09
CA ASP A 175 4.88 -5.26 -8.48
C ASP A 175 4.82 -5.91 -9.87
N TYR A 176 5.65 -5.44 -10.80
CA TYR A 176 5.78 -6.02 -12.13
C TYR A 176 6.26 -7.48 -12.08
N PHE A 177 7.33 -7.76 -11.35
CA PHE A 177 7.86 -9.12 -11.25
C PHE A 177 6.92 -10.06 -10.49
N ALA A 178 6.23 -9.58 -9.49
CA ALA A 178 5.19 -10.35 -8.80
C ALA A 178 4.02 -10.69 -9.75
N TYR A 179 3.58 -9.73 -10.56
CA TYR A 179 2.54 -9.94 -11.57
C TYR A 179 2.96 -10.97 -12.62
N GLU A 180 4.18 -10.85 -13.19
CA GLU A 180 4.67 -11.84 -14.17
C GLU A 180 4.77 -13.25 -13.57
N ALA A 181 5.24 -13.38 -12.33
CA ALA A 181 5.29 -14.67 -11.66
C ALA A 181 3.90 -15.29 -11.49
N ASN A 182 2.91 -14.49 -11.10
CA ASN A 182 1.52 -14.92 -10.96
C ASN A 182 0.90 -15.31 -12.31
N GLU A 183 1.20 -14.59 -13.40
CA GLU A 183 0.75 -14.93 -14.75
C GLU A 183 1.33 -16.26 -15.23
N ILE A 184 2.62 -16.49 -14.97
CA ILE A 184 3.27 -17.76 -15.30
C ILE A 184 2.63 -18.90 -14.51
N GLN A 185 2.42 -18.71 -13.21
CA GLN A 185 1.77 -19.71 -12.36
C GLN A 185 0.34 -20.02 -12.85
N THR A 186 -0.43 -18.99 -13.22
CA THR A 186 -1.77 -19.16 -13.78
C THR A 186 -1.77 -20.00 -15.05
N LYS A 187 -0.84 -19.71 -15.98
CA LYS A 187 -0.72 -20.46 -17.23
C LYS A 187 -0.32 -21.93 -16.99
N ILE A 188 0.49 -22.20 -15.97
CA ILE A 188 0.84 -23.56 -15.56
C ILE A 188 -0.41 -24.28 -15.03
N GLU A 189 -1.15 -23.65 -14.14
CA GLU A 189 -2.35 -24.21 -13.52
C GLU A 189 -3.44 -24.50 -14.57
N GLU A 190 -3.70 -23.56 -15.48
CA GLU A 190 -4.62 -23.75 -16.61
C GLU A 190 -4.21 -24.95 -17.50
N LYS A 191 -2.91 -25.03 -17.80
CA LYS A 191 -2.38 -26.12 -18.63
C LYS A 191 -2.54 -27.50 -17.99
N TYR A 192 -2.46 -27.60 -16.68
CA TYR A 192 -2.56 -28.84 -15.93
C TYR A 192 -3.93 -29.08 -15.29
N GLY A 193 -4.92 -28.24 -15.61
CA GLY A 193 -6.31 -28.43 -15.16
C GLY A 193 -6.55 -28.13 -13.68
N VAL A 194 -5.71 -27.29 -13.08
CA VAL A 194 -5.93 -26.82 -11.71
C VAL A 194 -6.99 -25.71 -11.73
N GLU A 195 -8.16 -25.97 -11.14
CA GLU A 195 -9.20 -24.95 -11.04
C GLU A 195 -8.74 -23.79 -10.16
N LYS A 196 -8.60 -22.60 -10.75
CA LYS A 196 -8.49 -21.35 -10.01
C LYS A 196 -9.86 -20.81 -9.67
N LYS A 197 -10.19 -20.78 -8.39
CA LYS A 197 -11.27 -19.95 -7.85
C LYS A 197 -10.70 -18.65 -7.30
N ALA A 198 -10.05 -17.84 -8.13
CA ALA A 198 -9.76 -16.48 -7.76
C ALA A 198 -10.94 -15.61 -8.19
N THR A 199 -11.97 -15.52 -7.34
CA THR A 199 -12.93 -14.43 -7.44
C THR A 199 -12.32 -13.18 -6.78
N PRO A 200 -12.70 -11.95 -7.17
CA PRO A 200 -12.25 -10.74 -6.50
C PRO A 200 -12.53 -10.70 -5.00
N GLU A 201 -13.48 -11.53 -4.53
CA GLU A 201 -13.85 -11.62 -3.12
C GLU A 201 -12.95 -12.54 -2.30
N ILE A 202 -12.08 -13.33 -2.96
CA ILE A 202 -11.22 -14.33 -2.31
C ILE A 202 -9.78 -14.15 -2.81
N VAL A 203 -8.87 -13.92 -1.89
CA VAL A 203 -7.42 -13.93 -2.15
C VAL A 203 -6.77 -14.85 -1.13
N GLY A 204 -6.35 -16.03 -1.57
CA GLY A 204 -5.83 -17.05 -0.65
C GLY A 204 -6.90 -17.50 0.34
N THR A 205 -6.71 -17.12 1.61
CA THR A 205 -7.62 -17.41 2.72
C THR A 205 -8.40 -16.18 3.19
N GLU A 206 -8.31 -15.08 2.45
CA GLU A 206 -9.00 -13.83 2.77
C GLU A 206 -10.24 -13.66 1.90
N TYR A 207 -11.33 -13.24 2.54
CA TYR A 207 -12.63 -13.02 1.90
C TYR A 207 -13.09 -11.61 2.19
N TYR A 208 -13.24 -10.78 1.15
CA TYR A 208 -13.84 -9.47 1.31
C TYR A 208 -15.34 -9.62 1.63
N ARG A 209 -15.79 -8.95 2.67
CA ARG A 209 -17.20 -9.00 3.09
C ARG A 209 -17.95 -7.74 2.68
N SER A 210 -17.86 -6.71 3.51
CA SER A 210 -18.50 -5.42 3.26
C SER A 210 -17.85 -4.34 4.10
N ARG A 211 -18.10 -3.09 3.78
CA ARG A 211 -17.64 -1.91 4.54
C ARG A 211 -16.14 -1.95 4.85
N GLY A 212 -15.37 -2.54 3.95
CA GLY A 212 -13.93 -2.67 4.07
C GLY A 212 -13.43 -3.82 4.94
N TYR A 213 -14.29 -4.59 5.59
CA TYR A 213 -13.91 -5.74 6.40
C TYR A 213 -13.50 -6.93 5.52
N THR A 214 -12.44 -7.59 5.94
CA THR A 214 -11.92 -8.80 5.28
C THR A 214 -11.85 -9.92 6.30
N PHE A 215 -12.59 -10.97 6.08
CA PHE A 215 -12.54 -12.19 6.90
C PHE A 215 -11.34 -13.04 6.47
N CYS A 216 -10.61 -13.58 7.43
CA CYS A 216 -9.52 -14.52 7.21
C CYS A 216 -9.85 -15.85 7.90
N ASP A 217 -9.80 -16.95 7.17
CA ASP A 217 -10.12 -18.29 7.67
C ASP A 217 -8.88 -19.15 7.99
N VAL A 218 -7.72 -18.51 8.10
CA VAL A 218 -6.50 -19.22 8.51
C VAL A 218 -6.68 -19.77 9.92
N VAL A 219 -6.58 -21.09 10.05
CA VAL A 219 -6.57 -21.77 11.33
C VAL A 219 -5.13 -22.11 11.67
N MET A 220 -4.67 -21.63 12.83
CA MET A 220 -3.34 -22.00 13.33
C MET A 220 -3.32 -23.48 13.72
N PRO A 221 -2.37 -24.28 13.22
CA PRO A 221 -2.19 -25.67 13.67
C PRO A 221 -1.93 -25.74 15.17
N GLU A 222 -2.42 -26.79 15.82
CA GLU A 222 -2.32 -26.96 17.29
C GLU A 222 -0.86 -26.98 17.79
N ASN A 223 0.06 -27.55 17.00
CA ASN A 223 1.47 -27.54 17.31
C ASN A 223 2.08 -26.12 17.31
N GLU A 224 1.71 -25.28 16.36
CA GLU A 224 2.15 -23.87 16.31
C GLU A 224 1.55 -23.05 17.45
N TYR A 225 0.30 -23.32 17.84
CA TYR A 225 -0.32 -22.70 19.01
C TYR A 225 0.44 -22.99 20.31
N ASN A 226 0.93 -24.20 20.48
CA ASN A 226 1.73 -24.61 21.64
C ASN A 226 3.14 -24.01 21.65
N GLU A 227 3.73 -23.78 20.48
CA GLU A 227 5.04 -23.11 20.33
C GLU A 227 4.94 -21.60 20.57
N THR A 228 3.82 -20.97 20.25
CA THR A 228 3.60 -19.52 20.51
C THR A 228 3.43 -19.17 21.99
N ASN A 229 3.36 -20.17 22.91
CA ASN A 229 3.60 -19.93 24.33
C ASN A 229 5.02 -19.36 24.65
N GLN A 230 5.81 -19.06 23.61
CA GLN A 230 7.04 -18.26 23.67
C GLN A 230 6.84 -16.87 24.29
N PHE A 231 5.64 -16.32 24.35
CA PHE A 231 5.34 -15.11 25.12
C PHE A 231 5.70 -15.19 26.61
N LYS A 232 5.95 -16.38 27.13
CA LYS A 232 6.43 -16.56 28.51
C LYS A 232 7.87 -16.11 28.73
N ASN A 233 8.65 -15.98 27.67
CA ASN A 233 10.08 -15.60 27.69
C ASN A 233 10.33 -14.25 27.02
N PHE A 234 9.34 -13.39 26.91
CA PHE A 234 9.53 -12.01 26.48
C PHE A 234 10.21 -11.25 27.65
N ASP A 235 11.48 -11.50 27.85
CA ASP A 235 12.37 -10.56 28.53
C ASP A 235 12.42 -9.34 27.62
N GLY A 236 11.85 -8.23 28.11
CA GLY A 236 11.60 -7.04 27.31
C GLY A 236 12.84 -6.61 26.56
N GLU A 237 12.88 -6.86 25.26
CA GLU A 237 13.79 -6.15 24.41
C GLU A 237 13.41 -4.67 24.45
N ASP A 238 14.38 -3.80 24.66
CA ASP A 238 14.17 -2.36 24.60
C ASP A 238 13.71 -1.98 23.19
N TRP A 239 12.45 -1.62 23.07
CA TRP A 239 11.83 -1.26 21.82
C TRP A 239 12.17 0.18 21.48
N GLU A 240 13.02 0.37 20.48
CA GLU A 240 13.25 1.70 19.92
C GLU A 240 12.14 2.03 18.92
N PHE A 241 11.29 2.97 19.30
CA PHE A 241 10.33 3.56 18.40
C PHE A 241 11.04 4.34 17.28
N ASN A 242 10.74 4.03 16.03
CA ASN A 242 11.17 4.86 14.93
C ASN A 242 10.63 6.30 15.10
N ASN A 243 11.47 7.29 14.88
CA ASN A 243 11.10 8.69 15.09
C ASN A 243 9.97 9.17 14.18
N VAL A 244 9.84 8.61 12.97
CA VAL A 244 8.74 8.93 12.06
C VAL A 244 7.43 8.42 12.65
N GLN A 245 7.37 7.15 13.05
CA GLN A 245 6.16 6.55 13.62
C GLN A 245 5.75 7.25 14.91
N LYS A 246 6.70 7.53 15.81
CA LYS A 246 6.49 8.30 17.05
C LYS A 246 5.93 9.69 16.82
N LYS A 247 6.38 10.38 15.78
CA LYS A 247 5.89 11.70 15.38
C LYS A 247 4.43 11.65 14.94
N TYR A 248 4.05 10.63 14.17
CA TYR A 248 2.70 10.56 13.60
C TYR A 248 1.65 10.01 14.56
N ILE A 249 2.01 9.14 15.51
CA ILE A 249 1.11 8.76 16.62
C ILE A 249 0.71 9.97 17.48
N LYS A 250 1.58 10.98 17.59
CA LYS A 250 1.33 12.18 18.39
C LYS A 250 0.51 13.27 17.68
N LYS A 251 0.26 13.11 16.41
CA LYS A 251 -0.56 14.05 15.61
C LYS A 251 -2.03 13.69 15.63
#